data_9dbc40f50922031802ff580b332517bc
#
_entry.id   9dbc40f50922031802ff580b332517bc
#
_cell.length_a   1.000
_cell.length_b   1.000
_cell.length_c   1.000
_cell.angle_alpha   90.00
_cell.angle_beta   90.00
_cell.angle_gamma   90.00
#
_symmetry.space_group_name_H-M   'P 1'
#
loop_
_entity.id
_entity.type
_entity.pdbx_description
1 polymer ?
#
loop_
_entity_poly.entity_id
_entity_poly.type
_entity_poly.pdbx_seq_one_letter_code
_entity_poly.pdbx_strand_id
1 'polypeptide(L)'
;MRAFHLDIQAVLAQDGVITLRHHPELTGAIRWLVRRGDLQTVLPGVYAPPQTADALDTRICALMVWDPNTVLLEAAAARVSFWPTIRVPVIACALKHHRQPQDGFRFSRRHLPAELVVSRAGLRFTSPALTALDLCDSLGGDAIDEALRARATTLKHLHQALDLTKARVGNAERRRLLLDSKDEPWSATERKFHRLLRAAGITAWKANRPLLIGGSLFFIDVAFRHIKLAIEIDGRLYHNDSEVFETDRWRQNLLILDGWCVLRFTSSMIDERPAEVIAMVREALEMLGAA
;
A
#
# COMPACT_ATOMS: atom_id res chain seq x y z
N MET A 1 24.90 -15.52 37.09
CA MET A 1 24.57 -15.85 35.68
C MET A 1 23.09 -16.26 35.49
N ARG A 2 22.50 -17.16 36.29
CA ARG A 2 21.06 -17.54 36.11
C ARG A 2 20.08 -16.37 36.25
N ALA A 3 20.27 -15.44 37.22
CA ALA A 3 19.39 -14.29 37.38
C ALA A 3 19.38 -13.39 36.16
N PHE A 4 20.54 -12.97 35.64
CA PHE A 4 20.64 -12.14 34.43
C PHE A 4 20.08 -12.79 33.15
N HIS A 5 20.07 -14.13 33.10
CA HIS A 5 19.46 -14.83 31.98
C HIS A 5 17.93 -14.72 31.99
N LEU A 6 17.31 -14.80 33.17
CA LEU A 6 15.86 -14.59 33.34
C LEU A 6 15.46 -13.16 33.02
N ASP A 7 16.25 -12.15 33.45
CA ASP A 7 16.00 -10.74 33.14
C ASP A 7 16.08 -10.48 31.62
N ILE A 8 17.06 -11.04 30.92
CA ILE A 8 17.18 -10.94 29.45
C ILE A 8 15.99 -11.60 28.76
N GLN A 9 15.57 -12.79 29.22
CA GLN A 9 14.41 -13.46 28.63
C GLN A 9 13.12 -12.68 28.85
N ALA A 10 12.94 -12.04 30.00
CA ALA A 10 11.77 -11.20 30.30
C ALA A 10 11.72 -9.99 29.35
N VAL A 11 12.85 -9.30 29.15
CA VAL A 11 12.94 -8.17 28.20
C VAL A 11 12.65 -8.62 26.78
N LEU A 12 13.24 -9.73 26.33
CA LEU A 12 13.01 -10.26 24.99
C LEU A 12 11.55 -10.72 24.76
N ALA A 13 10.92 -11.27 25.80
CA ALA A 13 9.51 -11.66 25.72
C ALA A 13 8.57 -10.45 25.61
N GLN A 14 8.93 -9.35 26.25
CA GLN A 14 8.15 -8.11 26.22
C GLN A 14 8.41 -7.27 24.98
N ASP A 15 9.69 -7.03 24.64
CA ASP A 15 10.12 -6.03 23.66
C ASP A 15 10.61 -6.64 22.34
N GLY A 16 10.81 -7.97 22.28
CA GLY A 16 11.34 -8.69 21.12
C GLY A 16 12.84 -8.46 20.86
N VAL A 17 13.41 -7.40 21.41
CA VAL A 17 14.82 -7.01 21.26
C VAL A 17 15.41 -6.55 22.59
N ILE A 18 16.74 -6.62 22.73
CA ILE A 18 17.46 -6.06 23.88
C ILE A 18 18.60 -5.15 23.43
N THR A 19 18.86 -4.06 24.12
CA THR A 19 19.91 -3.10 23.78
C THR A 19 20.91 -2.90 24.92
N LEU A 20 22.19 -2.74 24.57
CA LEU A 20 23.23 -2.39 25.55
C LEU A 20 22.99 -1.00 26.16
N ARG A 21 22.32 -0.12 25.42
CA ARG A 21 22.05 1.25 25.85
C ARG A 21 21.03 1.29 26.99
N HIS A 22 19.99 0.48 26.91
CA HIS A 22 18.90 0.46 27.90
C HIS A 22 19.22 -0.48 29.08
N HIS A 23 20.12 -1.45 28.88
CA HIS A 23 20.50 -2.46 29.85
C HIS A 23 22.03 -2.55 29.99
N PRO A 24 22.70 -1.46 30.43
CA PRO A 24 24.17 -1.45 30.57
C PRO A 24 24.67 -2.49 31.59
N GLU A 25 23.87 -2.80 32.61
CA GLU A 25 24.14 -3.81 33.64
C GLU A 25 24.19 -5.23 33.09
N LEU A 26 23.47 -5.51 31.97
CA LEU A 26 23.43 -6.82 31.31
C LEU A 26 24.46 -6.99 30.21
N THR A 27 25.34 -5.99 29.97
CA THR A 27 26.31 -5.98 28.85
C THR A 27 27.15 -7.25 28.79
N GLY A 28 27.66 -7.73 29.92
CA GLY A 28 28.49 -8.95 30.00
C GLY A 28 27.71 -10.20 29.59
N ALA A 29 26.49 -10.32 30.09
CA ALA A 29 25.60 -11.46 29.80
C ALA A 29 25.14 -11.45 28.33
N ILE A 30 24.74 -10.28 27.79
CA ILE A 30 24.36 -10.12 26.38
C ILE A 30 25.52 -10.53 25.45
N ARG A 31 26.73 -10.02 25.67
CA ARG A 31 27.91 -10.38 24.87
C ARG A 31 28.25 -11.87 24.94
N TRP A 32 28.05 -12.50 26.10
CA TRP A 32 28.25 -13.94 26.25
C TRP A 32 27.21 -14.73 25.43
N LEU A 33 25.93 -14.36 25.48
CA LEU A 33 24.85 -14.98 24.69
C LEU A 33 25.09 -14.82 23.17
N VAL A 34 25.56 -13.66 22.74
CA VAL A 34 25.94 -13.42 21.32
C VAL A 34 27.05 -14.36 20.89
N ARG A 35 28.14 -14.52 21.73
CA ARG A 35 29.22 -15.45 21.40
C ARG A 35 28.79 -16.93 21.37
N ARG A 36 27.74 -17.28 22.10
CA ARG A 36 27.15 -18.63 22.08
C ARG A 36 26.21 -18.86 20.89
N GLY A 37 25.78 -17.78 20.21
CA GLY A 37 24.78 -17.86 19.18
C GLY A 37 23.33 -17.87 19.70
N ASP A 38 23.10 -17.62 21.00
CA ASP A 38 21.77 -17.51 21.60
C ASP A 38 21.11 -16.15 21.31
N LEU A 39 21.92 -15.15 20.95
CA LEU A 39 21.50 -13.84 20.46
C LEU A 39 22.25 -13.48 19.17
N GLN A 40 21.54 -12.81 18.27
CA GLN A 40 22.05 -12.28 17.01
C GLN A 40 21.98 -10.75 17.01
N THR A 41 22.99 -10.10 16.43
CA THR A 41 23.00 -8.66 16.24
C THR A 41 22.04 -8.29 15.10
N VAL A 42 21.06 -7.46 15.37
CA VAL A 42 20.13 -6.89 14.37
C VAL A 42 20.62 -5.52 13.90
N LEU A 43 21.06 -4.68 14.86
CA LEU A 43 21.70 -3.39 14.63
C LEU A 43 22.82 -3.20 15.67
N PRO A 44 23.80 -2.30 15.45
CA PRO A 44 24.86 -2.07 16.40
C PRO A 44 24.35 -1.81 17.83
N GLY A 45 24.63 -2.73 18.76
CA GLY A 45 24.18 -2.66 20.14
C GLY A 45 22.73 -3.07 20.39
N VAL A 46 22.04 -3.64 19.39
CA VAL A 46 20.69 -4.19 19.49
C VAL A 46 20.69 -5.65 19.06
N TYR A 47 20.11 -6.50 19.86
CA TYR A 47 20.14 -7.94 19.72
C TYR A 47 18.75 -8.55 19.83
N ALA A 48 18.56 -9.69 19.15
CA ALA A 48 17.33 -10.49 19.20
C ALA A 48 17.67 -11.99 19.20
N PRO A 49 16.75 -12.87 19.55
CA PRO A 49 16.91 -14.31 19.33
C PRO A 49 17.07 -14.62 17.84
N PRO A 50 17.98 -15.57 17.44
CA PRO A 50 18.22 -15.88 16.03
C PRO A 50 16.96 -16.27 15.26
N GLN A 51 15.98 -16.91 15.93
CA GLN A 51 14.71 -17.34 15.34
C GLN A 51 13.80 -16.19 14.90
N THR A 52 13.97 -15.02 15.51
CA THR A 52 13.13 -13.83 15.26
C THR A 52 13.90 -12.64 14.70
N ALA A 53 15.24 -12.70 14.71
CA ALA A 53 16.12 -11.58 14.34
C ALA A 53 15.83 -11.01 12.93
N ASP A 54 15.46 -11.89 11.98
CA ASP A 54 15.14 -11.52 10.59
C ASP A 54 13.64 -11.19 10.37
N ALA A 55 12.80 -11.39 11.39
CA ALA A 55 11.38 -11.02 11.29
C ALA A 55 11.23 -9.49 11.14
N LEU A 56 10.33 -9.07 10.24
CA LEU A 56 10.12 -7.66 9.93
C LEU A 56 9.80 -6.83 11.18
N ASP A 57 8.91 -7.33 12.04
CA ASP A 57 8.49 -6.61 13.25
C ASP A 57 9.65 -6.46 14.24
N THR A 58 10.47 -7.50 14.42
CA THR A 58 11.69 -7.45 15.24
C THR A 58 12.68 -6.43 14.70
N ARG A 59 12.88 -6.38 13.38
CA ARG A 59 13.79 -5.43 12.73
C ARG A 59 13.28 -3.99 12.81
N ILE A 60 11.97 -3.77 12.68
CA ILE A 60 11.37 -2.45 12.90
C ILE A 60 11.51 -2.04 14.36
N CYS A 61 11.24 -2.93 15.31
CA CYS A 61 11.42 -2.67 16.74
C CYS A 61 12.90 -2.33 17.05
N ALA A 62 13.84 -3.12 16.55
CA ALA A 62 15.28 -2.86 16.68
C ALA A 62 15.66 -1.46 16.18
N LEU A 63 15.10 -1.04 15.05
CA LEU A 63 15.35 0.28 14.47
C LEU A 63 14.82 1.41 15.35
N MET A 64 13.62 1.26 15.93
CA MET A 64 13.00 2.26 16.81
C MET A 64 13.76 2.44 18.14
N VAL A 65 14.22 1.33 18.75
CA VAL A 65 15.02 1.42 19.98
C VAL A 65 16.44 1.92 19.73
N TRP A 66 16.98 1.64 18.52
CA TRP A 66 18.31 2.12 18.11
C TRP A 66 18.35 3.62 17.86
N ASP A 67 17.34 4.17 17.15
CA ASP A 67 17.16 5.61 16.93
C ASP A 67 15.66 5.97 16.94
N PRO A 68 15.13 6.44 18.08
CA PRO A 68 13.70 6.77 18.23
C PRO A 68 13.19 7.87 17.28
N ASN A 69 14.11 8.64 16.66
CA ASN A 69 13.73 9.68 15.70
C ASN A 69 13.61 9.17 14.25
N THR A 70 13.86 7.88 14.05
CA THR A 70 13.75 7.24 12.73
C THR A 70 12.34 7.38 12.17
N VAL A 71 12.25 7.63 10.87
CA VAL A 71 10.99 7.64 10.12
C VAL A 71 11.05 6.54 9.07
N LEU A 72 10.14 5.56 9.14
CA LEU A 72 10.00 4.52 8.14
C LEU A 72 9.55 5.13 6.80
N LEU A 73 10.08 4.60 5.71
CA LEU A 73 9.83 5.04 4.35
C LEU A 73 9.31 3.90 3.48
N GLU A 74 8.72 4.23 2.35
CA GLU A 74 8.40 3.30 1.25
C GLU A 74 7.65 2.04 1.72
N ALA A 75 8.11 0.83 1.34
CA ALA A 75 7.44 -0.42 1.65
C ALA A 75 7.27 -0.66 3.16
N ALA A 76 8.24 -0.25 3.99
CA ALA A 76 8.13 -0.38 5.45
C ALA A 76 7.03 0.56 6.00
N ALA A 77 6.94 1.79 5.50
CA ALA A 77 5.88 2.72 5.86
C ALA A 77 4.50 2.24 5.37
N ALA A 78 4.41 1.72 4.15
CA ALA A 78 3.18 1.15 3.60
C ALA A 78 2.69 -0.04 4.44
N ARG A 79 3.60 -0.96 4.81
CA ARG A 79 3.31 -2.15 5.61
C ARG A 79 2.65 -1.83 6.95
N VAL A 80 3.15 -0.81 7.64
CA VAL A 80 2.62 -0.42 8.97
C VAL A 80 1.40 0.51 8.88
N SER A 81 1.05 1.02 7.68
CA SER A 81 -0.02 2.00 7.52
C SER A 81 -1.24 1.48 6.77
N PHE A 82 -1.10 1.12 5.50
CA PHE A 82 -2.26 0.82 4.64
C PHE A 82 -2.12 -0.43 3.77
N TRP A 83 -0.92 -1.01 3.64
CA TRP A 83 -0.68 -2.16 2.76
C TRP A 83 -0.08 -3.35 3.52
N PRO A 84 -0.87 -4.05 4.34
CA PRO A 84 -0.36 -5.10 5.25
C PRO A 84 0.26 -6.31 4.53
N THR A 85 0.05 -6.48 3.24
CA THR A 85 0.58 -7.61 2.45
C THR A 85 1.82 -7.26 1.62
N ILE A 86 2.24 -5.98 1.57
CA ILE A 86 3.41 -5.56 0.79
C ILE A 86 4.68 -6.25 1.31
N ARG A 87 5.52 -6.74 0.39
CA ARG A 87 6.84 -7.30 0.74
C ARG A 87 7.81 -6.18 1.11
N VAL A 88 8.57 -6.38 2.18
CA VAL A 88 9.58 -5.42 2.67
C VAL A 88 10.95 -6.11 2.67
N PRO A 89 11.62 -6.22 1.52
CA PRO A 89 12.93 -6.88 1.45
C PRO A 89 14.02 -6.07 2.17
N VAL A 90 13.90 -4.74 2.18
CA VAL A 90 14.81 -3.81 2.85
C VAL A 90 13.98 -2.76 3.58
N ILE A 91 14.32 -2.49 4.83
CA ILE A 91 13.67 -1.45 5.63
C ILE A 91 14.30 -0.11 5.27
N ALA A 92 13.62 0.66 4.42
CA ALA A 92 14.01 2.03 4.12
C ALA A 92 13.57 2.97 5.24
N CYS A 93 14.48 3.84 5.69
CA CYS A 93 14.15 4.81 6.73
C CYS A 93 14.97 6.11 6.60
N ALA A 94 14.39 7.19 7.13
CA ALA A 94 15.08 8.47 7.27
C ALA A 94 15.63 8.63 8.69
N LEU A 95 16.89 9.05 8.78
CA LEU A 95 17.61 9.29 10.02
C LEU A 95 18.06 10.75 10.08
N LYS A 96 18.14 11.30 11.28
CA LYS A 96 18.67 12.65 11.51
C LYS A 96 20.19 12.71 11.30
N HIS A 97 20.90 11.66 11.70
CA HIS A 97 22.36 11.58 11.65
C HIS A 97 22.82 10.51 10.65
N HIS A 98 24.02 10.71 10.09
CA HIS A 98 24.67 9.71 9.25
C HIS A 98 24.91 8.42 10.06
N ARG A 99 24.58 7.28 9.44
CA ARG A 99 24.88 5.94 9.97
C ARG A 99 25.54 5.11 8.90
N GLN A 100 26.41 4.21 9.34
CA GLN A 100 27.01 3.21 8.45
C GLN A 100 25.92 2.27 7.91
N PRO A 101 26.04 1.81 6.65
CA PRO A 101 25.12 0.82 6.08
C PRO A 101 24.99 -0.41 6.98
N GLN A 102 23.80 -0.95 7.07
CA GLN A 102 23.49 -2.19 7.81
C GLN A 102 22.69 -3.11 6.89
N ASP A 103 22.97 -4.39 6.93
CA ASP A 103 22.28 -5.36 6.09
C ASP A 103 20.77 -5.36 6.32
N GLY A 104 20.02 -5.30 5.21
CA GLY A 104 18.56 -5.21 5.20
C GLY A 104 17.98 -3.88 5.67
N PHE A 105 18.81 -2.85 5.84
CA PHE A 105 18.37 -1.49 6.11
C PHE A 105 18.94 -0.52 5.07
N ARG A 106 18.11 0.46 4.65
CA ARG A 106 18.53 1.55 3.78
C ARG A 106 18.29 2.89 4.47
N PHE A 107 19.37 3.56 4.83
CA PHE A 107 19.35 4.82 5.54
C PHE A 107 19.37 6.00 4.59
N SER A 108 18.50 6.97 4.82
CA SER A 108 18.42 8.23 4.10
C SER A 108 18.49 9.41 5.06
N ARG A 109 19.05 10.53 4.60
CA ARG A 109 19.04 11.83 5.31
C ARG A 109 18.12 12.83 4.64
N ARG A 110 17.19 12.39 3.80
CA ARG A 110 16.29 13.32 3.12
C ARG A 110 15.47 14.10 4.14
N HIS A 111 15.29 15.37 3.86
CA HIS A 111 14.37 16.20 4.64
C HIS A 111 12.94 15.77 4.40
N LEU A 112 12.18 15.58 5.47
CA LEU A 112 10.75 15.24 5.44
C LEU A 112 9.98 16.39 6.06
N PRO A 113 9.04 17.03 5.34
CA PRO A 113 8.11 17.98 5.94
C PRO A 113 7.36 17.33 7.12
N ALA A 114 7.22 18.06 8.22
CA ALA A 114 6.61 17.53 9.44
C ALA A 114 5.18 17.04 9.21
N GLU A 115 4.44 17.72 8.33
CA GLU A 115 3.07 17.42 7.93
C GLU A 115 2.94 16.06 7.20
N LEU A 116 4.05 15.57 6.67
CA LEU A 116 4.12 14.28 5.95
C LEU A 116 4.70 13.15 6.80
N VAL A 117 4.88 13.37 8.11
CA VAL A 117 5.31 12.34 9.08
C VAL A 117 4.17 12.05 10.04
N VAL A 118 3.80 10.78 10.14
CA VAL A 118 2.79 10.27 11.07
C VAL A 118 3.48 9.56 12.23
N SER A 119 2.97 9.78 13.45
CA SER A 119 3.38 9.03 14.64
C SER A 119 2.18 8.24 15.16
N ARG A 120 2.33 6.91 15.25
CA ARG A 120 1.27 6.01 15.75
C ARG A 120 1.89 4.82 16.46
N ALA A 121 1.42 4.49 17.67
CA ALA A 121 1.89 3.36 18.47
C ALA A 121 3.43 3.30 18.61
N GLY A 122 4.08 4.43 18.84
CA GLY A 122 5.54 4.51 18.98
C GLY A 122 6.31 4.46 17.66
N LEU A 123 5.67 4.19 16.54
CA LEU A 123 6.28 4.20 15.21
C LEU A 123 6.14 5.57 14.58
N ARG A 124 7.18 5.98 13.83
CA ARG A 124 7.15 7.15 12.95
C ARG A 124 7.34 6.70 11.50
N PHE A 125 6.47 7.14 10.62
CA PHE A 125 6.49 6.76 9.21
C PHE A 125 5.96 7.89 8.33
N THR A 126 6.28 7.86 7.05
CA THR A 126 5.73 8.81 6.08
C THR A 126 4.22 8.65 5.97
N SER A 127 3.49 9.77 5.84
CA SER A 127 2.04 9.75 5.62
C SER A 127 1.69 8.83 4.45
N PRO A 128 0.51 8.19 4.44
CA PRO A 128 0.09 7.32 3.33
C PRO A 128 0.21 8.00 1.96
N ALA A 129 -0.07 9.31 1.88
CA ALA A 129 0.09 10.07 0.65
C ALA A 129 1.54 10.14 0.17
N LEU A 130 2.49 10.50 1.05
CA LEU A 130 3.90 10.53 0.68
C LEU A 130 4.44 9.13 0.43
N THR A 131 4.03 8.14 1.22
CA THR A 131 4.43 6.73 1.06
C THR A 131 4.02 6.19 -0.32
N ALA A 132 2.78 6.44 -0.75
CA ALA A 132 2.31 6.05 -2.08
C ALA A 132 3.13 6.71 -3.20
N LEU A 133 3.42 8.02 -3.07
CA LEU A 133 4.26 8.74 -4.03
C LEU A 133 5.72 8.24 -4.05
N ASP A 134 6.26 7.83 -2.90
CA ASP A 134 7.61 7.26 -2.82
C ASP A 134 7.68 5.90 -3.53
N LEU A 135 6.64 5.09 -3.40
CA LEU A 135 6.55 3.77 -4.02
C LEU A 135 6.28 3.83 -5.54
N CYS A 136 5.86 4.98 -6.09
CA CYS A 136 5.68 5.14 -7.53
C CYS A 136 6.96 4.85 -8.33
N ASP A 137 8.14 5.06 -7.74
CA ASP A 137 9.42 4.80 -8.42
C ASP A 137 9.65 3.30 -8.69
N SER A 138 9.06 2.42 -7.88
CA SER A 138 9.21 0.96 -8.01
C SER A 138 7.94 0.24 -8.46
N LEU A 139 6.75 0.76 -8.11
CA LEU A 139 5.46 0.12 -8.33
C LEU A 139 4.54 0.92 -9.27
N GLY A 140 5.03 2.06 -9.79
CA GLY A 140 4.20 2.91 -10.65
C GLY A 140 2.93 3.38 -9.95
N GLY A 141 1.82 3.36 -10.67
CA GLY A 141 0.52 3.79 -10.17
C GLY A 141 -0.13 2.86 -9.14
N ASP A 142 0.28 1.60 -9.05
CA ASP A 142 -0.32 0.62 -8.15
C ASP A 142 -0.24 1.04 -6.69
N ALA A 143 0.83 1.76 -6.31
CA ALA A 143 0.98 2.31 -4.97
C ALA A 143 -0.08 3.38 -4.64
N ILE A 144 -0.45 4.20 -5.62
CA ILE A 144 -1.51 5.21 -5.48
C ILE A 144 -2.87 4.51 -5.37
N ASP A 145 -3.13 3.54 -6.24
CA ASP A 145 -4.39 2.80 -6.29
C ASP A 145 -4.62 2.05 -4.97
N GLU A 146 -3.59 1.38 -4.44
CA GLU A 146 -3.69 0.68 -3.16
C GLU A 146 -3.99 1.64 -2.00
N ALA A 147 -3.32 2.80 -1.95
CA ALA A 147 -3.56 3.78 -0.90
C ALA A 147 -4.97 4.40 -0.97
N LEU A 148 -5.51 4.60 -2.18
CA LEU A 148 -6.88 5.07 -2.42
C LEU A 148 -7.89 3.97 -2.06
N ARG A 149 -7.68 2.74 -2.51
CA ARG A 149 -8.52 1.57 -2.22
C ARG A 149 -8.62 1.30 -0.72
N ALA A 150 -7.50 1.36 -0.01
CA ALA A 150 -7.44 1.24 1.44
C ALA A 150 -8.06 2.46 2.18
N ARG A 151 -8.49 3.50 1.45
CA ARG A 151 -8.99 4.78 2.01
C ARG A 151 -8.02 5.43 3.00
N ALA A 152 -6.73 5.14 2.86
CA ALA A 152 -5.68 5.68 3.70
C ALA A 152 -5.30 7.11 3.31
N THR A 153 -5.61 7.50 2.08
CA THR A 153 -5.37 8.85 1.56
C THR A 153 -6.46 9.26 0.56
N THR A 154 -6.37 10.48 0.05
CA THR A 154 -7.23 11.02 -1.02
C THR A 154 -6.36 11.65 -2.09
N LEU A 155 -6.91 11.86 -3.29
CA LEU A 155 -6.21 12.60 -4.36
C LEU A 155 -5.75 13.99 -3.89
N LYS A 156 -6.57 14.67 -3.09
CA LYS A 156 -6.21 15.96 -2.49
C LYS A 156 -4.95 15.85 -1.65
N HIS A 157 -4.86 14.88 -0.76
CA HIS A 157 -3.68 14.68 0.08
C HIS A 157 -2.45 14.26 -0.75
N LEU A 158 -2.62 13.47 -1.81
CA LEU A 158 -1.53 13.11 -2.72
C LEU A 158 -0.97 14.36 -3.44
N HIS A 159 -1.85 15.25 -3.94
CA HIS A 159 -1.41 16.52 -4.52
C HIS A 159 -0.70 17.41 -3.51
N GLN A 160 -1.23 17.52 -2.30
CA GLN A 160 -0.58 18.28 -1.20
C GLN A 160 0.82 17.72 -0.87
N ALA A 161 0.96 16.39 -0.76
CA ALA A 161 2.26 15.76 -0.51
C ALA A 161 3.24 16.01 -1.66
N LEU A 162 2.78 15.99 -2.91
CA LEU A 162 3.59 16.31 -4.08
C LEU A 162 4.05 17.78 -4.06
N ASP A 163 3.17 18.70 -3.66
CA ASP A 163 3.47 20.12 -3.53
C ASP A 163 4.47 20.42 -2.41
N LEU A 164 4.37 19.74 -1.28
CA LEU A 164 5.32 19.84 -0.17
C LEU A 164 6.69 19.25 -0.52
N THR A 165 6.79 18.45 -1.58
CA THR A 165 8.02 17.80 -2.03
C THR A 165 8.43 18.18 -3.46
N LYS A 166 8.20 19.43 -3.87
CA LYS A 166 8.35 19.92 -5.28
C LYS A 166 9.69 19.63 -5.92
N ALA A 167 10.77 19.71 -5.16
CA ALA A 167 12.14 19.57 -5.70
C ALA A 167 12.62 18.13 -5.88
N ARG A 168 11.73 17.13 -5.72
CA ARG A 168 12.15 15.72 -5.83
C ARG A 168 12.25 15.26 -7.28
N VAL A 169 13.32 14.53 -7.56
CA VAL A 169 13.47 13.78 -8.82
C VAL A 169 12.30 12.79 -8.97
N GLY A 170 11.80 12.63 -10.20
CA GLY A 170 10.66 11.76 -10.50
C GLY A 170 9.28 12.39 -10.31
N ASN A 171 9.18 13.64 -9.83
CA ASN A 171 7.88 14.29 -9.63
C ASN A 171 7.08 14.53 -10.93
N ALA A 172 7.73 14.60 -12.08
CA ALA A 172 7.02 14.67 -13.37
C ALA A 172 6.19 13.39 -13.60
N GLU A 173 6.79 12.22 -13.38
CA GLU A 173 6.09 10.94 -13.51
C GLU A 173 5.00 10.78 -12.44
N ARG A 174 5.26 11.17 -11.18
CA ARG A 174 4.24 11.14 -10.12
C ARG A 174 3.03 12.02 -10.45
N ARG A 175 3.25 13.21 -11.06
CA ARG A 175 2.13 14.05 -11.55
C ARG A 175 1.36 13.35 -12.65
N ARG A 176 2.03 12.70 -13.59
CA ARG A 176 1.38 11.92 -14.65
C ARG A 176 0.52 10.80 -14.08
N LEU A 177 1.05 10.03 -13.12
CA LEU A 177 0.33 8.97 -12.43
C LEU A 177 -0.87 9.49 -11.64
N LEU A 178 -0.76 10.66 -10.98
CA LEU A 178 -1.90 11.29 -10.30
C LEU A 178 -2.99 11.76 -11.27
N LEU A 179 -2.61 12.26 -12.45
CA LEU A 179 -3.59 12.60 -13.49
C LEU A 179 -4.32 11.36 -14.00
N ASP A 180 -3.62 10.25 -14.16
CA ASP A 180 -4.23 8.96 -14.53
C ASP A 180 -5.15 8.41 -13.42
N SER A 181 -4.93 8.81 -12.16
CA SER A 181 -5.72 8.39 -10.99
C SER A 181 -6.89 9.32 -10.67
N LYS A 182 -7.14 10.38 -11.48
CA LYS A 182 -8.18 11.39 -11.22
C LYS A 182 -9.60 10.81 -11.03
N ASP A 183 -9.85 9.64 -11.59
CA ASP A 183 -11.11 8.91 -11.47
C ASP A 183 -11.04 7.77 -10.43
N GLU A 184 -10.06 7.85 -9.53
CA GLU A 184 -9.86 6.94 -8.38
C GLU A 184 -9.85 5.44 -8.76
N PRO A 185 -9.03 4.98 -9.74
CA PRO A 185 -8.94 3.56 -10.05
C PRO A 185 -8.35 2.80 -8.86
N TRP A 186 -8.84 1.57 -8.63
CA TRP A 186 -8.37 0.70 -7.54
C TRP A 186 -7.38 -0.37 -8.01
N SER A 187 -7.11 -0.40 -9.32
CA SER A 187 -6.15 -1.33 -9.92
C SER A 187 -5.47 -0.77 -11.16
N ALA A 188 -4.34 -1.37 -11.55
CA ALA A 188 -3.62 -1.04 -12.80
C ALA A 188 -4.50 -1.26 -14.04
N THR A 189 -5.34 -2.30 -14.03
CA THR A 189 -6.25 -2.62 -15.13
C THR A 189 -7.35 -1.57 -15.26
N GLU A 190 -7.98 -1.16 -14.15
CA GLU A 190 -8.95 -0.06 -14.14
C GLU A 190 -8.32 1.23 -14.66
N ARG A 191 -7.10 1.58 -14.19
CA ARG A 191 -6.36 2.75 -14.68
C ARG A 191 -6.14 2.70 -16.19
N LYS A 192 -5.78 1.54 -16.74
CA LYS A 192 -5.62 1.34 -18.19
C LYS A 192 -6.95 1.51 -18.91
N PHE A 193 -8.02 0.91 -18.40
CA PHE A 193 -9.36 1.02 -18.97
C PHE A 193 -9.87 2.46 -18.95
N HIS A 194 -9.69 3.20 -17.86
CA HIS A 194 -10.02 4.62 -17.76
C HIS A 194 -9.29 5.46 -18.83
N ARG A 195 -8.01 5.15 -19.13
CA ARG A 195 -7.27 5.80 -20.21
C ARG A 195 -7.85 5.48 -21.58
N LEU A 196 -8.23 4.23 -21.82
CA LEU A 196 -8.87 3.82 -23.07
C LEU A 196 -10.20 4.55 -23.31
N LEU A 197 -11.05 4.64 -22.29
CA LEU A 197 -12.31 5.39 -22.37
C LEU A 197 -12.07 6.86 -22.74
N ARG A 198 -11.13 7.53 -22.05
CA ARG A 198 -10.79 8.93 -22.34
C ARG A 198 -10.22 9.12 -23.75
N ALA A 199 -9.31 8.25 -24.18
CA ALA A 199 -8.74 8.28 -25.54
C ALA A 199 -9.81 8.08 -26.61
N ALA A 200 -10.86 7.31 -26.32
CA ALA A 200 -12.02 7.12 -27.18
C ALA A 200 -13.04 8.28 -27.12
N GLY A 201 -12.80 9.32 -26.31
CA GLY A 201 -13.72 10.45 -26.11
C GLY A 201 -14.92 10.14 -25.20
N ILE A 202 -14.93 9.00 -24.52
CA ILE A 202 -16.00 8.57 -23.62
C ILE A 202 -15.72 9.15 -22.23
N THR A 203 -16.56 10.12 -21.77
CA THR A 203 -16.26 10.92 -20.55
C THR A 203 -17.39 10.99 -19.51
N ALA A 204 -18.61 10.60 -19.84
CA ALA A 204 -19.80 10.77 -18.97
C ALA A 204 -19.95 9.68 -17.88
N TRP A 205 -18.84 9.12 -17.39
CA TRP A 205 -18.83 8.06 -16.38
C TRP A 205 -18.21 8.51 -15.05
N LYS A 206 -18.46 7.73 -14.01
CA LYS A 206 -17.81 7.82 -12.70
C LYS A 206 -17.32 6.44 -12.28
N ALA A 207 -16.14 6.40 -11.62
CA ALA A 207 -15.56 5.16 -11.12
C ALA A 207 -15.72 5.05 -9.62
N ASN A 208 -15.79 3.81 -9.15
CA ASN A 208 -15.68 3.42 -7.73
C ASN A 208 -16.59 4.23 -6.78
N ARG A 209 -17.71 4.73 -7.28
CA ARG A 209 -18.68 5.48 -6.47
C ARG A 209 -19.67 4.53 -5.79
N PRO A 210 -19.98 4.80 -4.50
CA PRO A 210 -20.94 3.98 -3.80
C PRO A 210 -22.33 4.07 -4.46
N LEU A 211 -22.95 2.92 -4.64
CA LEU A 211 -24.29 2.74 -5.15
C LEU A 211 -25.06 1.81 -4.19
N LEU A 212 -26.20 2.27 -3.70
CA LEU A 212 -27.06 1.47 -2.83
C LEU A 212 -28.14 0.80 -3.66
N ILE A 213 -28.18 -0.53 -3.69
CA ILE A 213 -29.16 -1.33 -4.43
C ILE A 213 -29.66 -2.45 -3.50
N GLY A 214 -30.98 -2.54 -3.33
CA GLY A 214 -31.60 -3.57 -2.48
C GLY A 214 -31.08 -3.60 -1.03
N GLY A 215 -30.65 -2.45 -0.49
CA GLY A 215 -30.06 -2.34 0.84
C GLY A 215 -28.57 -2.71 0.91
N SER A 216 -27.96 -3.14 -0.19
CA SER A 216 -26.54 -3.49 -0.29
C SER A 216 -25.73 -2.37 -0.94
N LEU A 217 -24.51 -2.13 -0.43
CA LEU A 217 -23.60 -1.11 -0.96
C LEU A 217 -22.67 -1.74 -2.02
N PHE A 218 -22.71 -1.17 -3.24
CA PHE A 218 -21.89 -1.57 -4.37
C PHE A 218 -20.86 -0.50 -4.71
N PHE A 219 -19.71 -0.93 -5.21
CA PHE A 219 -18.74 -0.08 -5.89
C PHE A 219 -18.56 -0.63 -7.30
N ILE A 220 -18.97 0.13 -8.30
CA ILE A 220 -18.88 -0.24 -9.72
C ILE A 220 -17.63 0.41 -10.29
N ASP A 221 -16.77 -0.37 -10.97
CA ASP A 221 -15.49 0.12 -11.48
C ASP A 221 -15.67 1.30 -12.44
N VAL A 222 -16.67 1.23 -13.34
CA VAL A 222 -17.09 2.35 -14.19
C VAL A 222 -18.61 2.36 -14.33
N ALA A 223 -19.27 3.45 -13.94
CA ALA A 223 -20.72 3.59 -13.99
C ALA A 223 -21.17 4.80 -14.80
N PHE A 224 -22.08 4.59 -15.76
CA PHE A 224 -22.87 5.62 -16.44
C PHE A 224 -24.26 5.67 -15.80
N ARG A 225 -24.39 6.43 -14.72
CA ARG A 225 -25.58 6.40 -13.85
C ARG A 225 -26.87 6.85 -14.54
N HIS A 226 -26.78 7.80 -15.48
CA HIS A 226 -27.90 8.38 -16.17
C HIS A 226 -28.59 7.40 -17.13
N ILE A 227 -27.88 6.36 -17.58
CA ILE A 227 -28.39 5.28 -18.46
C ILE A 227 -28.30 3.91 -17.80
N LYS A 228 -27.96 3.84 -16.54
CA LYS A 228 -27.77 2.58 -15.78
C LYS A 228 -26.87 1.56 -16.48
N LEU A 229 -25.73 1.99 -17.03
CA LEU A 229 -24.69 1.09 -17.54
C LEU A 229 -23.58 0.94 -16.49
N ALA A 230 -23.31 -0.28 -16.08
CA ALA A 230 -22.22 -0.69 -15.20
C ALA A 230 -21.17 -1.46 -15.99
N ILE A 231 -19.90 -1.12 -15.80
CA ILE A 231 -18.78 -1.88 -16.36
C ILE A 231 -17.91 -2.34 -15.20
N GLU A 232 -17.70 -3.66 -15.12
CA GLU A 232 -16.90 -4.33 -14.11
C GLU A 232 -15.62 -4.89 -14.76
N ILE A 233 -14.49 -4.79 -14.07
CA ILE A 233 -13.18 -5.21 -14.55
C ILE A 233 -12.69 -6.38 -13.70
N ASP A 234 -12.72 -7.56 -14.29
CA ASP A 234 -12.33 -8.79 -13.60
C ASP A 234 -10.80 -8.92 -13.52
N GLY A 235 -10.28 -8.91 -12.28
CA GLY A 235 -8.86 -9.16 -12.00
C GLY A 235 -8.47 -10.63 -12.22
N ARG A 236 -7.18 -10.89 -12.49
CA ARG A 236 -6.65 -12.25 -12.76
C ARG A 236 -6.68 -13.22 -11.57
N LEU A 237 -7.06 -12.81 -10.37
CA LEU A 237 -6.79 -13.56 -9.13
C LEU A 237 -7.99 -14.31 -8.51
N TYR A 238 -9.15 -14.37 -9.15
CA TYR A 238 -10.35 -14.95 -8.53
C TYR A 238 -10.79 -16.29 -9.15
N HIS A 239 -9.93 -17.31 -9.13
CA HIS A 239 -10.32 -18.61 -9.71
C HIS A 239 -10.57 -19.75 -8.72
N ASN A 240 -10.47 -19.60 -7.40
CA ASN A 240 -10.50 -20.76 -6.49
C ASN A 240 -11.34 -20.63 -5.22
N ASP A 241 -12.19 -19.61 -5.06
CA ASP A 241 -13.02 -19.50 -3.86
C ASP A 241 -14.51 -19.54 -4.23
N SER A 242 -15.20 -20.66 -3.92
CA SER A 242 -16.61 -20.85 -4.27
C SER A 242 -17.55 -19.83 -3.61
N GLU A 243 -17.26 -19.39 -2.40
CA GLU A 243 -18.06 -18.39 -1.68
C GLU A 243 -17.97 -17.00 -2.34
N VAL A 244 -16.78 -16.63 -2.83
CA VAL A 244 -16.57 -15.37 -3.57
C VAL A 244 -17.33 -15.41 -4.89
N PHE A 245 -17.33 -16.54 -5.59
CA PHE A 245 -18.06 -16.71 -6.85
C PHE A 245 -19.58 -16.57 -6.67
N GLU A 246 -20.17 -17.19 -5.64
CA GLU A 246 -21.60 -17.09 -5.35
C GLU A 246 -22.00 -15.65 -4.98
N THR A 247 -21.20 -14.99 -4.14
CA THR A 247 -21.43 -13.59 -3.74
C THR A 247 -21.39 -12.65 -4.96
N ASP A 248 -20.45 -12.87 -5.89
CA ASP A 248 -20.35 -12.05 -7.12
C ASP A 248 -21.56 -12.25 -8.05
N ARG A 249 -22.05 -13.49 -8.19
CA ARG A 249 -23.28 -13.79 -8.95
C ARG A 249 -24.51 -13.14 -8.33
N TRP A 250 -24.62 -13.20 -7.01
CA TRP A 250 -25.72 -12.55 -6.29
C TRP A 250 -25.69 -11.02 -6.50
N ARG A 251 -24.51 -10.44 -6.41
CA ARG A 251 -24.27 -9.03 -6.67
C ARG A 251 -24.70 -8.63 -8.08
N GLN A 252 -24.28 -9.37 -9.09
CA GLN A 252 -24.66 -9.13 -10.48
C GLN A 252 -26.19 -9.19 -10.68
N ASN A 253 -26.88 -10.17 -10.08
CA ASN A 253 -28.32 -10.31 -10.18
C ASN A 253 -29.04 -9.08 -9.58
N LEU A 254 -28.57 -8.53 -8.46
CA LEU A 254 -29.15 -7.34 -7.88
C LEU A 254 -29.00 -6.10 -8.80
N LEU A 255 -27.86 -5.95 -9.47
CA LEU A 255 -27.67 -4.90 -10.47
C LEU A 255 -28.65 -5.03 -11.63
N ILE A 256 -28.81 -6.23 -12.19
CA ILE A 256 -29.73 -6.51 -13.30
C ILE A 256 -31.18 -6.24 -12.88
N LEU A 257 -31.58 -6.70 -11.68
CA LEU A 257 -32.94 -6.48 -11.17
C LEU A 257 -33.25 -4.98 -10.91
N ASP A 258 -32.22 -4.19 -10.57
CA ASP A 258 -32.35 -2.71 -10.48
C ASP A 258 -32.30 -2.05 -11.85
N GLY A 259 -32.28 -2.81 -12.94
CA GLY A 259 -32.33 -2.33 -14.32
C GLY A 259 -31.00 -1.85 -14.88
N TRP A 260 -29.87 -2.27 -14.29
CA TRP A 260 -28.54 -2.00 -14.83
C TRP A 260 -28.17 -2.95 -15.96
N CYS A 261 -27.71 -2.43 -17.07
CA CYS A 261 -26.94 -3.17 -18.06
C CYS A 261 -25.52 -3.36 -17.52
N VAL A 262 -25.02 -4.60 -17.51
CA VAL A 262 -23.70 -4.91 -16.95
C VAL A 262 -22.80 -5.45 -18.05
N LEU A 263 -21.68 -4.76 -18.31
CA LEU A 263 -20.58 -5.28 -19.11
C LEU A 263 -19.44 -5.72 -18.21
N ARG A 264 -18.80 -6.84 -18.56
CA ARG A 264 -17.62 -7.34 -17.82
C ARG A 264 -16.45 -7.54 -18.77
N PHE A 265 -15.28 -7.01 -18.38
CA PHE A 265 -14.07 -7.16 -19.16
C PHE A 265 -12.94 -7.71 -18.26
N THR A 266 -12.24 -8.71 -18.76
CA THR A 266 -11.05 -9.22 -18.09
C THR A 266 -9.83 -8.34 -18.41
N SER A 267 -8.79 -8.44 -17.59
CA SER A 267 -7.50 -7.79 -17.86
C SER A 267 -6.96 -8.17 -19.26
N SER A 268 -7.09 -9.44 -19.67
CA SER A 268 -6.64 -9.91 -20.99
C SER A 268 -7.41 -9.24 -22.12
N MET A 269 -8.73 -9.06 -22.01
CA MET A 269 -9.51 -8.36 -23.03
C MET A 269 -9.06 -6.91 -23.20
N ILE A 270 -8.81 -6.21 -22.07
CA ILE A 270 -8.34 -4.82 -22.08
C ILE A 270 -6.92 -4.70 -22.65
N ASP A 271 -6.08 -5.72 -22.42
CA ASP A 271 -4.69 -5.72 -22.87
C ASP A 271 -4.56 -6.09 -24.36
N GLU A 272 -5.28 -7.11 -24.81
CA GLU A 272 -5.11 -7.75 -26.11
C GLU A 272 -6.09 -7.23 -27.18
N ARG A 273 -7.29 -6.78 -26.75
CA ARG A 273 -8.39 -6.37 -27.64
C ARG A 273 -9.01 -5.01 -27.29
N PRO A 274 -8.21 -3.96 -27.04
CA PRO A 274 -8.73 -2.68 -26.56
C PRO A 274 -9.73 -2.04 -27.53
N ALA A 275 -9.57 -2.23 -28.84
CA ALA A 275 -10.50 -1.67 -29.84
C ALA A 275 -11.87 -2.34 -29.79
N GLU A 276 -11.92 -3.67 -29.63
CA GLU A 276 -13.17 -4.42 -29.49
C GLU A 276 -13.90 -4.04 -28.18
N VAL A 277 -13.16 -3.91 -27.07
CA VAL A 277 -13.70 -3.45 -25.78
C VAL A 277 -14.37 -2.08 -25.93
N ILE A 278 -13.72 -1.11 -26.59
CA ILE A 278 -14.27 0.22 -26.80
C ILE A 278 -15.49 0.17 -27.75
N ALA A 279 -15.46 -0.70 -28.76
CA ALA A 279 -16.63 -0.88 -29.66
C ALA A 279 -17.86 -1.38 -28.89
N MET A 280 -17.70 -2.39 -28.04
CA MET A 280 -18.78 -2.90 -27.19
C MET A 280 -19.33 -1.82 -26.20
N VAL A 281 -18.45 -1.00 -25.64
CA VAL A 281 -18.88 0.11 -24.76
C VAL A 281 -19.71 1.13 -25.56
N ARG A 282 -19.28 1.48 -26.78
CA ARG A 282 -20.03 2.42 -27.65
C ARG A 282 -21.40 1.85 -28.04
N GLU A 283 -21.46 0.58 -28.43
CA GLU A 283 -22.72 -0.09 -28.74
C GLU A 283 -23.69 -0.07 -27.56
N ALA A 284 -23.21 -0.37 -26.34
CA ALA A 284 -24.04 -0.28 -25.15
C ALA A 284 -24.51 1.17 -24.85
N LEU A 285 -23.65 2.17 -25.05
CA LEU A 285 -24.04 3.58 -24.91
C LEU A 285 -25.08 4.00 -25.92
N GLU A 286 -24.99 3.59 -27.18
CA GLU A 286 -25.94 3.85 -28.24
C GLU A 286 -27.29 3.17 -27.95
N MET A 287 -27.24 1.88 -27.56
CA MET A 287 -28.45 1.10 -27.24
C MET A 287 -29.22 1.70 -26.05
N LEU A 288 -28.52 2.12 -25.00
CA LEU A 288 -29.12 2.64 -23.77
C LEU A 288 -29.43 4.14 -23.85
N GLY A 289 -28.69 4.91 -24.63
CA GLY A 289 -28.91 6.33 -24.83
C GLY A 289 -30.03 6.66 -25.85
N ALA A 290 -30.45 5.67 -26.66
CA ALA A 290 -31.55 5.80 -27.60
C ALA A 290 -32.93 5.52 -26.97
N ALA A 291 -32.97 5.08 -25.72
CA ALA A 291 -34.18 4.89 -24.93
C ALA A 291 -34.43 6.10 -24.04
#